data_9e50991738195d3157c488cd239af5f9
#
_entry.id   9e50991738195d3157c488cd239af5f9
#
_cell.length_a   1.000
_cell.length_b   1.000
_cell.length_c   1.000
_cell.angle_alpha   90.00
_cell.angle_beta   90.00
_cell.angle_gamma   90.00
#
_symmetry.space_group_name_H-M   'P 1'
#
loop_
_entity.id
_entity.type
_entity.pdbx_description
1 polymer ?
#
loop_
_entity_poly.entity_id
_entity_poly.type
_entity_poly.pdbx_seq_one_letter_code
_entity_poly.pdbx_strand_id
1 'polypeptide(L)'
;MKKRKIIIAGAILGCCLWMMFGCSVAGRLQRHRTTASLSQLTRTDRQQRQQDCRPQVVKLQRDSNTFYLTPVDTLADGARVMSVQIEQVTVTSRMRSVPERNGHVVLDFIVTLPKQLLGRSRSVVITPVLHKPDESVALEDLVIRGGRFSLLQERDYWQYETYVERFRPDTVGREAAFNRFVKFPYPEGARLDSLVEGRSAVTYYYSQAVKTDETSKKMLVTLQGQVLAVDDSAYRLPPSDTLSYVVSSMISFVDTMPRYRIKVIDKFVTVEDRNYIQFFVGDTRVVDTLGDNRLQLDKITDLMRQIVEQQEFYVDTITLTAASSPEGAYTFNARLSQGRAAALKRCLVRRYGRSIDTMLSVQWVAEDWQELTNRIRTDREIGNRDAILELIAAEKNPDRREQAIRQRFPQEYAYIRSVIYPQLRAVNIRYNLRRKGMVKDTIHTTELDTAYALGVELLRKRKYAKALYILNDYNDRNTVVAHLSMDHNERALELLAAMPKDAVTEYLRAIACSRLGRKEEGRCHFLEACRLDGRMEYRGNLDPEIAELLKQ
;
A
#
# COMPACT_ATOMS: atom_id res chain seq x y z
N MET A 1 78.61 29.45 -33.35
CA MET A 1 77.39 29.61 -32.52
C MET A 1 76.08 29.18 -33.22
N LYS A 2 75.94 29.34 -34.55
CA LYS A 2 74.64 28.95 -35.23
C LYS A 2 74.33 27.44 -35.25
N LYS A 3 75.37 26.55 -35.41
CA LYS A 3 75.13 25.08 -35.43
C LYS A 3 74.71 24.48 -34.10
N ARG A 4 75.15 25.04 -32.96
CA ARG A 4 74.67 24.56 -31.62
C ARG A 4 73.24 24.91 -31.32
N LYS A 5 72.74 26.06 -31.81
CA LYS A 5 71.33 26.48 -31.63
C LYS A 5 70.36 25.60 -32.42
N ILE A 6 70.74 25.12 -33.60
CA ILE A 6 69.89 24.23 -34.42
C ILE A 6 69.79 22.83 -33.80
N ILE A 7 70.86 22.30 -33.22
CA ILE A 7 70.90 20.99 -32.57
C ILE A 7 70.05 21.04 -31.29
N ILE A 8 70.11 22.11 -30.51
CA ILE A 8 69.30 22.28 -29.30
C ILE A 8 67.79 22.45 -29.65
N ALA A 9 67.49 23.21 -30.71
CA ALA A 9 66.08 23.38 -31.17
C ALA A 9 65.51 22.06 -31.72
N GLY A 10 66.27 21.28 -32.45
CA GLY A 10 65.91 19.96 -32.94
C GLY A 10 65.66 18.93 -31.81
N ALA A 11 66.55 18.96 -30.77
CA ALA A 11 66.37 18.09 -29.59
C ALA A 11 65.14 18.46 -28.75
N ILE A 12 64.85 19.75 -28.60
CA ILE A 12 63.63 20.21 -27.89
C ILE A 12 62.37 19.85 -28.69
N LEU A 13 62.37 20.01 -30.00
CA LEU A 13 61.22 19.63 -30.85
C LEU A 13 61.04 18.11 -30.87
N GLY A 14 62.11 17.32 -30.90
CA GLY A 14 62.02 15.86 -30.78
C GLY A 14 61.48 15.37 -29.41
N CYS A 15 61.90 16.01 -28.31
CA CYS A 15 61.40 15.73 -26.99
C CYS A 15 59.93 16.13 -26.85
N CYS A 16 59.47 17.25 -27.42
CA CYS A 16 58.07 17.67 -27.42
C CYS A 16 57.21 16.71 -28.25
N LEU A 17 57.66 16.26 -29.43
CA LEU A 17 56.95 15.25 -30.20
C LEU A 17 56.85 13.89 -29.46
N TRP A 18 57.92 13.50 -28.76
CA TRP A 18 57.91 12.24 -28.00
C TRP A 18 57.01 12.30 -26.77
N MET A 19 56.84 13.47 -26.14
CA MET A 19 55.90 13.66 -25.03
C MET A 19 54.44 13.70 -25.50
N MET A 20 54.18 14.13 -26.73
CA MET A 20 52.79 14.19 -27.25
C MET A 20 52.21 12.81 -27.59
N PHE A 21 53.05 11.81 -27.97
CA PHE A 21 52.56 10.46 -28.28
C PHE A 21 52.39 9.52 -27.08
N GLY A 22 52.84 9.93 -25.91
CA GLY A 22 52.89 9.07 -24.72
C GLY A 22 51.74 9.26 -23.72
N CYS A 23 50.94 10.30 -23.82
CA CYS A 23 50.06 10.72 -22.72
C CYS A 23 48.55 10.43 -22.90
N SER A 24 48.10 9.93 -24.07
CA SER A 24 46.67 9.63 -24.22
C SER A 24 46.29 8.31 -23.54
N VAL A 25 45.26 8.34 -22.76
CA VAL A 25 44.73 7.15 -22.06
C VAL A 25 44.28 6.08 -23.07
N ALA A 26 43.64 6.50 -24.15
CA ALA A 26 43.21 5.62 -25.22
C ALA A 26 44.34 4.86 -25.87
N GLY A 27 45.49 5.56 -26.18
CA GLY A 27 46.66 4.93 -26.78
C GLY A 27 47.37 3.95 -25.84
N ARG A 28 47.36 4.17 -24.52
CA ARG A 28 47.93 3.22 -23.55
C ARG A 28 47.00 2.02 -23.30
N LEU A 29 45.71 2.24 -23.26
CA LEU A 29 44.73 1.16 -23.13
C LEU A 29 44.67 0.29 -24.38
N GLN A 30 44.77 0.89 -25.58
CA GLN A 30 44.89 0.13 -26.84
C GLN A 30 46.20 -0.67 -26.94
N ARG A 31 47.32 -0.14 -26.43
CA ARG A 31 48.60 -0.91 -26.38
C ARG A 31 48.52 -2.09 -25.43
N HIS A 32 47.84 -1.97 -24.31
CA HIS A 32 47.57 -3.13 -23.43
C HIS A 32 46.67 -4.17 -24.08
N ARG A 33 45.68 -3.75 -24.89
CA ARG A 33 44.86 -4.66 -25.69
C ARG A 33 45.67 -5.42 -26.75
N THR A 34 46.59 -4.73 -27.43
CA THR A 34 47.45 -5.34 -28.45
C THR A 34 48.48 -6.28 -27.85
N THR A 35 49.04 -6.01 -26.68
CA THR A 35 49.96 -6.95 -26.02
C THR A 35 49.26 -8.18 -25.45
N ALA A 36 48.01 -8.07 -25.00
CA ALA A 36 47.18 -9.22 -24.59
C ALA A 36 46.74 -10.10 -25.80
N SER A 37 46.68 -9.55 -27.00
CA SER A 37 46.33 -10.28 -28.23
C SER A 37 47.49 -11.00 -28.89
N LEU A 38 48.71 -10.79 -28.45
CA LEU A 38 49.97 -11.39 -29.01
C LEU A 38 50.31 -12.76 -28.41
N SER A 39 49.62 -13.26 -27.41
CA SER A 39 49.67 -14.68 -27.13
C SER A 39 48.95 -15.42 -28.27
N GLN A 40 49.74 -16.16 -29.07
CA GLN A 40 49.23 -17.00 -30.18
C GLN A 40 48.32 -18.13 -29.64
N LEU A 41 47.18 -17.78 -29.13
CA LEU A 41 46.10 -18.74 -28.84
C LEU A 41 45.38 -19.00 -30.15
N THR A 42 45.35 -20.24 -30.58
CA THR A 42 44.57 -20.69 -31.74
C THR A 42 43.12 -20.30 -31.58
N ARG A 43 42.39 -20.15 -32.69
CA ARG A 43 40.98 -19.75 -32.68
C ARG A 43 40.11 -20.68 -31.82
N THR A 44 40.49 -21.94 -31.74
CA THR A 44 39.89 -22.97 -30.90
C THR A 44 40.17 -22.76 -29.42
N ASP A 45 41.40 -22.39 -29.02
CA ASP A 45 41.72 -22.11 -27.62
C ASP A 45 41.06 -20.82 -27.11
N ARG A 46 40.82 -19.83 -28.01
CA ARG A 46 40.06 -18.63 -27.69
C ARG A 46 38.58 -18.93 -27.47
N GLN A 47 38.02 -19.80 -28.28
CA GLN A 47 36.60 -20.21 -28.14
C GLN A 47 36.40 -21.07 -26.88
N GLN A 48 37.33 -21.96 -26.59
CA GLN A 48 37.31 -22.78 -25.39
C GLN A 48 37.51 -21.95 -24.11
N ARG A 49 38.50 -21.03 -24.05
CA ARG A 49 38.63 -20.13 -22.92
C ARG A 49 37.51 -19.11 -22.80
N GLN A 50 36.89 -18.66 -23.90
CA GLN A 50 35.67 -17.86 -23.85
C GLN A 50 34.44 -18.67 -23.40
N GLN A 51 34.42 -19.97 -23.65
CA GLN A 51 33.39 -20.87 -23.09
C GLN A 51 33.65 -21.20 -21.63
N ASP A 52 34.93 -21.43 -21.24
CA ASP A 52 35.31 -21.71 -19.84
C ASP A 52 35.23 -20.47 -18.95
N CYS A 53 35.41 -19.25 -19.49
CA CYS A 53 35.27 -17.99 -18.78
C CYS A 53 33.90 -17.34 -18.93
N ARG A 54 33.03 -17.89 -19.75
CA ARG A 54 31.62 -17.46 -19.74
C ARG A 54 30.94 -18.13 -18.54
N PRO A 55 30.46 -17.34 -17.59
CA PRO A 55 29.55 -17.88 -16.61
C PRO A 55 28.47 -18.64 -17.36
N GLN A 56 28.34 -19.93 -17.11
CA GLN A 56 27.26 -20.73 -17.68
C GLN A 56 25.94 -20.15 -17.20
N VAL A 57 25.33 -19.28 -18.00
CA VAL A 57 23.97 -18.84 -17.81
C VAL A 57 23.09 -20.03 -18.14
N VAL A 58 22.79 -20.86 -17.15
CA VAL A 58 21.83 -21.94 -17.32
C VAL A 58 20.46 -21.32 -17.50
N LYS A 59 19.99 -21.32 -18.75
CA LYS A 59 18.58 -20.99 -19.06
C LYS A 59 17.71 -22.13 -18.61
N LEU A 60 17.10 -22.00 -17.48
CA LEU A 60 16.00 -22.89 -17.09
C LEU A 60 14.70 -22.32 -17.67
N GLN A 61 14.19 -22.96 -18.71
CA GLN A 61 12.89 -22.67 -19.28
C GLN A 61 11.87 -23.56 -18.60
N ARG A 62 11.07 -22.98 -17.73
CA ARG A 62 9.90 -23.63 -17.13
C ARG A 62 8.73 -22.67 -17.30
N ASP A 63 7.72 -23.09 -18.05
CA ASP A 63 6.45 -22.39 -18.26
C ASP A 63 6.57 -20.89 -18.49
N SER A 64 6.91 -20.48 -19.72
CA SER A 64 6.96 -19.10 -20.26
C SER A 64 7.82 -18.07 -19.52
N ASN A 65 8.50 -18.39 -18.43
CA ASN A 65 9.43 -17.50 -17.74
C ASN A 65 10.88 -17.94 -17.94
N THR A 66 11.70 -17.04 -18.49
CA THR A 66 13.15 -17.27 -18.65
C THR A 66 13.86 -16.80 -17.37
N PHE A 67 14.49 -17.73 -16.67
CA PHE A 67 15.32 -17.41 -15.50
C PHE A 67 16.79 -17.30 -15.91
N TYR A 68 17.44 -16.19 -15.54
CA TYR A 68 18.86 -16.01 -15.68
C TYR A 68 19.56 -16.35 -14.37
N LEU A 69 20.45 -17.36 -14.39
CA LEU A 69 21.29 -17.68 -13.25
C LEU A 69 22.61 -16.94 -13.40
N THR A 70 22.90 -16.05 -12.46
CA THR A 70 24.23 -15.40 -12.38
C THR A 70 25.21 -16.40 -11.76
N PRO A 71 26.43 -16.53 -12.30
CA PRO A 71 27.42 -17.41 -11.72
C PRO A 71 27.79 -16.96 -10.31
N VAL A 72 27.92 -17.93 -9.44
CA VAL A 72 28.25 -17.73 -8.04
C VAL A 72 29.58 -18.44 -7.78
N ASP A 73 30.61 -17.66 -7.45
CA ASP A 73 31.88 -18.21 -6.99
C ASP A 73 31.83 -18.40 -5.47
N THR A 74 32.57 -19.40 -4.97
CA THR A 74 32.70 -19.62 -3.53
C THR A 74 34.10 -19.22 -3.10
N LEU A 75 34.18 -18.27 -2.18
CA LEU A 75 35.45 -17.83 -1.59
C LEU A 75 36.00 -18.90 -0.64
N ALA A 76 37.31 -18.76 -0.28
CA ALA A 76 37.99 -19.69 0.60
C ALA A 76 37.37 -19.79 2.01
N ASP A 77 36.62 -18.79 2.44
CA ASP A 77 35.85 -18.74 3.69
C ASP A 77 34.44 -19.36 3.58
N GLY A 78 34.10 -19.95 2.43
CA GLY A 78 32.79 -20.56 2.16
C GLY A 78 31.70 -19.56 1.77
N ALA A 79 31.98 -18.25 1.72
CA ALA A 79 31.00 -17.24 1.32
C ALA A 79 30.75 -17.33 -0.19
N ARG A 80 29.46 -17.28 -0.57
CA ARG A 80 29.03 -17.22 -1.98
C ARG A 80 29.03 -15.78 -2.47
N VAL A 81 29.73 -15.51 -3.55
CA VAL A 81 29.85 -14.18 -4.15
C VAL A 81 29.45 -14.21 -5.61
N MET A 82 28.81 -13.13 -6.07
CA MET A 82 28.62 -12.88 -7.50
C MET A 82 29.77 -12.06 -8.02
N SER A 83 30.43 -12.52 -9.09
CA SER A 83 31.56 -11.84 -9.68
C SER A 83 31.24 -11.38 -11.11
N VAL A 84 31.52 -10.12 -11.42
CA VAL A 84 31.33 -9.52 -12.72
C VAL A 84 32.61 -8.78 -13.11
N GLN A 85 33.07 -8.97 -14.33
CA GLN A 85 34.29 -8.32 -14.84
C GLN A 85 33.92 -7.24 -15.86
N ILE A 86 34.48 -6.06 -15.66
CA ILE A 86 34.50 -4.97 -16.66
C ILE A 86 35.96 -4.84 -17.13
N GLU A 87 36.32 -5.54 -18.19
CA GLU A 87 37.73 -5.65 -18.66
C GLU A 87 38.70 -6.01 -17.52
N GLN A 88 39.47 -5.05 -17.05
CA GLN A 88 40.45 -5.24 -15.97
C GLN A 88 39.87 -4.90 -14.56
N VAL A 89 38.61 -4.54 -14.49
CA VAL A 89 37.93 -4.19 -13.24
C VAL A 89 37.07 -5.38 -12.81
N THR A 90 37.32 -5.89 -11.62
CA THR A 90 36.49 -6.94 -11.03
C THR A 90 35.54 -6.34 -10.03
N VAL A 91 34.23 -6.62 -10.19
CA VAL A 91 33.21 -6.19 -9.25
C VAL A 91 32.60 -7.44 -8.60
N THR A 92 32.63 -7.46 -7.29
CA THR A 92 32.14 -8.60 -6.51
C THR A 92 31.06 -8.15 -5.53
N SER A 93 29.93 -8.83 -5.51
CA SER A 93 28.89 -8.64 -4.48
C SER A 93 28.80 -9.88 -3.60
N ARG A 94 28.81 -9.68 -2.29
CA ARG A 94 28.74 -10.78 -1.31
C ARG A 94 27.34 -11.37 -1.18
N MET A 95 26.29 -10.61 -1.54
CA MET A 95 24.90 -11.02 -1.30
C MET A 95 24.16 -11.22 -2.61
N ARG A 96 23.58 -12.39 -2.80
CA ARG A 96 22.65 -12.66 -3.89
C ARG A 96 21.22 -12.21 -3.53
N SER A 97 20.88 -12.26 -2.24
CA SER A 97 19.63 -11.82 -1.70
C SER A 97 19.86 -10.65 -0.74
N VAL A 98 19.09 -9.60 -0.87
CA VAL A 98 19.20 -8.38 -0.05
C VAL A 98 17.91 -8.16 0.72
N PRO A 99 18.00 -7.87 2.04
CA PRO A 99 16.81 -7.62 2.85
C PRO A 99 16.27 -6.23 2.52
N GLU A 100 14.95 -6.13 2.46
CA GLU A 100 14.26 -4.85 2.37
C GLU A 100 13.92 -4.33 3.76
N ARG A 101 14.29 -3.08 4.04
CA ARG A 101 13.97 -2.36 5.28
C ARG A 101 13.53 -0.93 4.96
N ASN A 102 12.47 -0.45 5.59
CA ASN A 102 11.94 0.91 5.38
C ASN A 102 11.71 1.28 3.91
N GLY A 103 11.36 0.30 3.07
CA GLY A 103 11.17 0.53 1.64
C GLY A 103 12.48 0.78 0.87
N HIS A 104 13.62 0.36 1.41
CA HIS A 104 14.92 0.44 0.78
C HIS A 104 15.66 -0.90 0.86
N VAL A 105 16.53 -1.12 -0.09
CA VAL A 105 17.55 -2.19 -0.06
C VAL A 105 18.92 -1.56 -0.17
N VAL A 106 19.90 -2.15 0.48
CA VAL A 106 21.29 -1.71 0.37
C VAL A 106 22.01 -2.63 -0.62
N LEU A 107 22.56 -2.04 -1.68
CA LEU A 107 23.35 -2.73 -2.68
C LEU A 107 24.83 -2.53 -2.36
N ASP A 108 25.51 -3.61 -2.01
CA ASP A 108 26.92 -3.60 -1.64
C ASP A 108 27.77 -4.19 -2.76
N PHE A 109 28.81 -3.44 -3.16
CA PHE A 109 29.79 -3.87 -4.16
C PHE A 109 31.19 -3.74 -3.64
N ILE A 110 32.03 -4.67 -4.06
CA ILE A 110 33.48 -4.58 -3.90
C ILE A 110 34.07 -4.42 -5.30
N VAL A 111 34.72 -3.30 -5.54
CA VAL A 111 35.36 -2.99 -6.83
C VAL A 111 36.85 -3.12 -6.68
N THR A 112 37.46 -4.04 -7.42
CA THR A 112 38.91 -4.23 -7.44
C THR A 112 39.47 -3.74 -8.76
N LEU A 113 40.36 -2.73 -8.68
CA LEU A 113 41.02 -2.13 -9.83
C LEU A 113 42.52 -2.43 -9.82
N PRO A 114 43.08 -2.87 -10.94
CA PRO A 114 44.53 -2.92 -11.11
C PRO A 114 45.14 -1.50 -11.02
N LYS A 115 46.22 -1.35 -10.26
CA LYS A 115 46.91 -0.05 -10.14
C LYS A 115 47.39 0.51 -11.50
N GLN A 116 47.62 -0.35 -12.47
CA GLN A 116 47.98 0.05 -13.83
C GLN A 116 46.86 0.81 -14.56
N LEU A 117 45.62 0.42 -14.35
CA LEU A 117 44.44 1.09 -14.94
C LEU A 117 44.25 2.48 -14.33
N LEU A 118 44.33 2.58 -13.02
CA LEU A 118 44.15 3.83 -12.31
C LEU A 118 45.19 4.88 -12.67
N GLY A 119 46.46 4.55 -12.66
CA GLY A 119 47.54 5.49 -12.95
C GLY A 119 47.42 6.81 -12.18
N ARG A 120 48.49 7.61 -12.09
CA ARG A 120 48.48 8.87 -11.35
C ARG A 120 47.61 9.98 -11.99
N SER A 121 47.46 9.96 -13.32
CA SER A 121 46.84 11.04 -14.13
C SER A 121 45.45 10.65 -14.65
N ARG A 122 44.79 9.67 -14.02
CA ARG A 122 43.51 9.14 -14.48
C ARG A 122 42.47 9.14 -13.35
N SER A 123 41.21 9.20 -13.75
CA SER A 123 40.04 8.94 -12.91
C SER A 123 39.25 7.81 -13.55
N VAL A 124 38.81 6.86 -12.76
CA VAL A 124 37.91 5.79 -13.17
C VAL A 124 36.56 6.09 -12.54
N VAL A 125 35.55 6.22 -13.36
CA VAL A 125 34.15 6.42 -12.95
C VAL A 125 33.40 5.14 -13.27
N ILE A 126 32.71 4.56 -12.29
CA ILE A 126 31.87 3.38 -12.46
C ILE A 126 30.47 3.77 -12.02
N THR A 127 29.53 3.73 -12.96
CA THR A 127 28.13 4.04 -12.77
C THR A 127 27.34 2.75 -12.71
N PRO A 128 26.78 2.35 -11.56
CA PRO A 128 25.83 1.26 -11.49
C PRO A 128 24.49 1.73 -12.11
N VAL A 129 23.89 0.91 -12.97
CA VAL A 129 22.60 1.19 -13.61
C VAL A 129 21.62 0.12 -13.17
N LEU A 130 20.60 0.53 -12.45
CA LEU A 130 19.49 -0.32 -12.04
C LEU A 130 18.45 -0.39 -13.17
N HIS A 131 18.18 -1.60 -13.64
CA HIS A 131 17.17 -1.84 -14.66
C HIS A 131 15.85 -2.22 -14.00
N LYS A 132 14.84 -1.42 -14.25
CA LYS A 132 13.43 -1.68 -13.94
C LYS A 132 12.68 -2.07 -15.21
N PRO A 133 11.47 -2.64 -15.13
CA PRO A 133 10.70 -3.03 -16.31
C PRO A 133 10.48 -1.88 -17.31
N ASP A 134 10.24 -0.67 -16.81
CA ASP A 134 9.84 0.48 -17.62
C ASP A 134 10.96 1.52 -17.79
N GLU A 135 11.99 1.49 -16.96
CA GLU A 135 13.07 2.49 -16.96
C GLU A 135 14.41 1.93 -16.47
N SER A 136 15.49 2.60 -16.83
CA SER A 136 16.81 2.34 -16.26
C SER A 136 17.29 3.56 -15.49
N VAL A 137 17.62 3.36 -14.21
CA VAL A 137 18.03 4.44 -13.29
C VAL A 137 19.52 4.31 -13.00
N ALA A 138 20.29 5.35 -13.34
CA ALA A 138 21.68 5.45 -12.91
C ALA A 138 21.72 5.69 -11.38
N LEU A 139 22.53 4.90 -10.70
CA LEU A 139 22.81 5.07 -9.28
C LEU A 139 24.01 6.01 -9.09
N GLU A 140 24.38 6.28 -7.85
CA GLU A 140 25.52 7.16 -7.55
C GLU A 140 26.84 6.61 -8.10
N ASP A 141 27.62 7.47 -8.72
CA ASP A 141 28.89 7.11 -9.32
C ASP A 141 29.94 6.73 -8.27
N LEU A 142 30.66 5.65 -8.53
CA LEU A 142 31.90 5.35 -7.85
C LEU A 142 33.07 6.03 -8.62
N VAL A 143 33.71 7.01 -8.01
CA VAL A 143 34.80 7.76 -8.64
C VAL A 143 36.11 7.52 -7.93
N ILE A 144 37.06 6.95 -8.67
CA ILE A 144 38.36 6.57 -8.17
C ILE A 144 39.42 7.39 -8.91
N ARG A 145 40.12 8.27 -8.20
CA ARG A 145 41.05 9.25 -8.77
C ARG A 145 42.51 8.93 -8.46
N GLY A 146 43.35 9.04 -9.45
CA GLY A 146 44.79 9.03 -9.23
C GLY A 146 45.31 10.35 -8.65
N GLY A 147 46.41 10.31 -7.87
CA GLY A 147 46.85 11.47 -7.10
C GLY A 147 47.12 12.74 -7.93
N ARG A 148 47.67 12.63 -9.15
CA ARG A 148 47.85 13.79 -10.02
C ARG A 148 46.52 14.34 -10.56
N PHE A 149 45.55 13.49 -10.82
CA PHE A 149 44.22 13.90 -11.25
C PHE A 149 43.51 14.69 -10.14
N SER A 150 43.59 14.20 -8.89
CA SER A 150 43.02 14.90 -7.73
C SER A 150 43.65 16.27 -7.52
N LEU A 151 44.98 16.38 -7.55
CA LEU A 151 45.66 17.66 -7.39
C LEU A 151 45.28 18.69 -8.47
N LEU A 152 45.07 18.25 -9.71
CA LEU A 152 44.62 19.13 -10.79
C LEU A 152 43.20 19.60 -10.58
N GLN A 153 42.33 18.71 -10.15
CA GLN A 153 40.93 19.02 -9.84
C GLN A 153 40.84 20.01 -8.67
N GLU A 154 41.57 19.77 -7.58
CA GLU A 154 41.63 20.68 -6.42
C GLU A 154 42.17 22.06 -6.82
N ARG A 155 43.18 22.13 -7.67
CA ARG A 155 43.69 23.40 -8.21
C ARG A 155 42.65 24.14 -9.02
N ASP A 156 41.87 23.45 -9.86
CA ASP A 156 40.86 24.05 -10.73
C ASP A 156 39.71 24.63 -9.87
N TYR A 157 39.29 23.91 -8.84
CA TYR A 157 38.30 24.41 -7.87
C TYR A 157 38.83 25.59 -7.06
N TRP A 158 40.10 25.52 -6.58
CA TRP A 158 40.72 26.65 -5.88
C TRP A 158 40.77 27.91 -6.74
N GLN A 159 41.08 27.79 -8.03
CA GLN A 159 41.07 28.91 -8.97
C GLN A 159 39.65 29.49 -9.14
N TYR A 160 38.64 28.63 -9.26
CA TYR A 160 37.27 29.04 -9.35
C TYR A 160 36.80 29.78 -8.08
N GLU A 161 37.01 29.20 -6.92
CA GLU A 161 36.65 29.79 -5.63
C GLU A 161 37.34 31.14 -5.40
N THR A 162 38.63 31.20 -5.66
CA THR A 162 39.41 32.47 -5.57
C THR A 162 38.84 33.53 -6.50
N TYR A 163 38.43 33.16 -7.71
CA TYR A 163 37.80 34.08 -8.65
C TYR A 163 36.42 34.57 -8.11
N VAL A 164 35.60 33.66 -7.64
CA VAL A 164 34.26 34.01 -7.09
C VAL A 164 34.37 34.90 -5.86
N GLU A 165 35.29 34.63 -4.96
CA GLU A 165 35.53 35.46 -3.76
C GLU A 165 35.97 36.85 -4.12
N ARG A 166 36.92 36.97 -5.10
CA ARG A 166 37.50 38.23 -5.48
C ARG A 166 36.58 39.11 -6.29
N PHE A 167 35.86 38.56 -7.25
CA PHE A 167 35.04 39.32 -8.21
C PHE A 167 33.57 39.28 -7.92
N ARG A 168 33.06 38.39 -7.03
CA ARG A 168 31.65 38.26 -6.64
C ARG A 168 30.69 38.32 -7.82
N PRO A 169 30.86 37.50 -8.87
CA PRO A 169 30.03 37.50 -10.05
C PRO A 169 28.57 37.13 -9.70
N ASP A 170 27.63 37.54 -10.52
CA ASP A 170 26.25 37.08 -10.49
C ASP A 170 26.13 35.60 -10.87
N THR A 171 24.93 35.05 -10.86
CA THR A 171 24.69 33.65 -11.13
C THR A 171 25.21 33.21 -12.50
N VAL A 172 25.00 34.01 -13.54
CA VAL A 172 25.48 33.73 -14.90
C VAL A 172 27.00 33.82 -14.98
N GLY A 173 27.57 34.83 -14.34
CA GLY A 173 29.02 34.98 -14.25
C GLY A 173 29.70 33.84 -13.46
N ARG A 174 29.04 33.29 -12.42
CA ARG A 174 29.55 32.13 -11.68
C ARG A 174 29.57 30.88 -12.55
N GLU A 175 28.50 30.63 -13.31
CA GLU A 175 28.40 29.50 -14.22
C GLU A 175 29.48 29.58 -15.34
N ALA A 176 29.66 30.76 -15.92
CA ALA A 176 30.70 31.02 -16.91
C ALA A 176 32.10 30.81 -16.34
N ALA A 177 32.34 31.28 -15.11
CA ALA A 177 33.62 31.07 -14.41
C ALA A 177 33.85 29.57 -14.07
N PHE A 178 32.80 28.89 -13.61
CA PHE A 178 32.89 27.44 -13.34
C PHE A 178 33.30 26.67 -14.60
N ASN A 179 32.60 26.89 -15.70
CA ASN A 179 32.91 26.22 -16.98
C ASN A 179 34.30 26.58 -17.52
N ARG A 180 34.84 27.75 -17.15
CA ARG A 180 36.17 28.19 -17.55
C ARG A 180 37.30 27.55 -16.74
N PHE A 181 37.11 27.45 -15.41
CA PHE A 181 38.20 27.00 -14.50
C PHE A 181 38.11 25.53 -14.15
N VAL A 182 36.89 24.98 -14.00
CA VAL A 182 36.71 23.60 -13.56
C VAL A 182 36.55 22.67 -14.75
N LYS A 183 37.63 21.99 -15.08
CA LYS A 183 37.67 21.06 -16.20
C LYS A 183 36.98 19.72 -15.90
N PHE A 184 37.14 19.22 -14.69
CA PHE A 184 36.55 17.98 -14.22
C PHE A 184 35.75 18.25 -12.94
N PRO A 185 34.43 18.46 -13.04
CA PRO A 185 33.59 18.67 -11.88
C PRO A 185 33.65 17.51 -10.88
N TYR A 186 33.53 17.81 -9.60
CA TYR A 186 33.27 16.78 -8.62
C TYR A 186 31.91 16.15 -8.93
N PRO A 187 31.80 14.83 -9.02
CA PRO A 187 30.54 14.18 -9.20
C PRO A 187 29.69 14.38 -7.94
N GLU A 188 28.42 14.70 -8.14
CA GLU A 188 27.45 14.78 -7.04
C GLU A 188 27.17 13.37 -6.53
N GLY A 189 27.29 13.16 -5.22
CA GLY A 189 26.83 11.92 -4.56
C GLY A 189 27.74 10.71 -4.64
N ALA A 190 29.00 10.83 -5.10
CA ALA A 190 29.92 9.69 -5.08
C ALA A 190 30.27 9.28 -3.65
N ARG A 191 29.89 8.06 -3.25
CA ARG A 191 30.21 7.48 -1.94
C ARG A 191 31.33 6.47 -2.05
N LEU A 192 32.27 6.60 -1.15
CA LEU A 192 33.36 5.65 -0.95
C LEU A 192 33.36 5.25 0.53
N ASP A 193 32.93 4.03 0.84
CA ASP A 193 32.82 3.61 2.25
C ASP A 193 34.19 3.25 2.83
N SER A 194 35.01 2.52 2.08
CA SER A 194 36.38 2.24 2.49
C SER A 194 37.29 1.83 1.32
N LEU A 195 38.58 2.05 1.51
CA LEU A 195 39.65 1.75 0.55
C LEU A 195 40.66 0.81 1.18
N VAL A 196 41.03 -0.25 0.47
CA VAL A 196 42.13 -1.12 0.85
C VAL A 196 43.14 -1.18 -0.30
N GLU A 197 44.33 -0.65 -0.06
CA GLU A 197 45.45 -0.72 -1.03
C GLU A 197 46.20 -2.04 -0.91
N GLY A 198 46.12 -2.86 -1.96
CA GLY A 198 46.97 -4.03 -2.15
C GLY A 198 48.25 -3.70 -2.91
N ARG A 199 49.14 -4.69 -3.12
CA ARG A 199 50.39 -4.51 -3.87
C ARG A 199 50.14 -4.20 -5.35
N SER A 200 49.25 -4.91 -6.02
CA SER A 200 48.96 -4.84 -7.46
C SER A 200 47.59 -4.23 -7.79
N ALA A 201 46.69 -4.19 -6.87
CA ALA A 201 45.33 -3.72 -7.05
C ALA A 201 44.86 -2.87 -5.87
N VAL A 202 43.82 -2.08 -6.10
CA VAL A 202 43.15 -1.27 -5.10
C VAL A 202 41.71 -1.76 -5.02
N THR A 203 41.25 -2.02 -3.81
CA THR A 203 39.89 -2.52 -3.53
C THR A 203 39.09 -1.44 -2.87
N TYR A 204 37.91 -1.17 -3.41
CA TYR A 204 36.95 -0.18 -2.93
C TYR A 204 35.67 -0.87 -2.52
N TYR A 205 35.15 -0.49 -1.37
CA TYR A 205 33.84 -0.91 -0.89
C TYR A 205 32.84 0.19 -1.22
N TYR A 206 31.73 -0.21 -1.81
CA TYR A 206 30.66 0.68 -2.22
C TYR A 206 29.34 0.16 -1.67
N SER A 207 28.56 1.03 -1.05
CA SER A 207 27.27 0.70 -0.49
C SER A 207 26.28 1.81 -0.79
N GLN A 208 25.13 1.47 -1.37
CA GLN A 208 24.08 2.44 -1.67
C GLN A 208 22.70 1.91 -1.32
N ALA A 209 21.92 2.73 -0.61
CA ALA A 209 20.51 2.46 -0.36
C ALA A 209 19.68 2.84 -1.60
N VAL A 210 18.89 1.88 -2.09
CA VAL A 210 18.01 2.05 -3.24
C VAL A 210 16.57 1.87 -2.79
N LYS A 211 15.71 2.83 -3.17
CA LYS A 211 14.29 2.77 -2.86
C LYS A 211 13.60 1.66 -3.64
N THR A 212 12.76 0.88 -2.95
CA THR A 212 11.97 -0.19 -3.53
C THR A 212 10.58 0.29 -3.94
N ASP A 213 10.01 -0.37 -4.94
CA ASP A 213 8.65 -0.20 -5.43
C ASP A 213 7.99 -1.58 -5.66
N GLU A 214 6.76 -1.61 -6.16
CA GLU A 214 6.03 -2.86 -6.38
C GLU A 214 6.71 -3.82 -7.35
N THR A 215 7.56 -3.32 -8.25
CA THR A 215 8.32 -4.12 -9.23
C THR A 215 9.59 -4.71 -8.66
N SER A 216 10.07 -4.23 -7.50
CA SER A 216 11.36 -4.55 -6.89
C SER A 216 11.38 -5.93 -6.20
N LYS A 217 10.93 -6.98 -6.90
CA LYS A 217 11.10 -8.39 -6.45
C LYS A 217 12.49 -8.91 -6.78
N LYS A 218 13.02 -8.47 -7.91
CA LYS A 218 14.35 -8.78 -8.41
C LYS A 218 14.96 -7.51 -8.97
N MET A 219 16.17 -7.19 -8.56
CA MET A 219 16.89 -6.04 -9.05
C MET A 219 17.99 -6.50 -9.99
N LEU A 220 18.03 -5.92 -11.17
CA LEU A 220 19.04 -6.17 -12.19
C LEU A 220 19.93 -4.94 -12.28
N VAL A 221 21.22 -5.11 -12.05
CA VAL A 221 22.18 -4.01 -12.07
C VAL A 221 23.30 -4.32 -13.07
N THR A 222 23.54 -3.40 -13.99
CA THR A 222 24.73 -3.41 -14.85
C THR A 222 25.66 -2.27 -14.42
N LEU A 223 26.94 -2.44 -14.66
CA LEU A 223 27.93 -1.45 -14.33
C LEU A 223 28.50 -0.88 -15.63
N GLN A 224 28.52 0.43 -15.73
CA GLN A 224 29.16 1.15 -16.83
C GLN A 224 30.41 1.81 -16.30
N GLY A 225 31.50 1.70 -17.03
CA GLY A 225 32.78 2.27 -16.62
C GLY A 225 33.29 3.29 -17.62
N GLN A 226 33.94 4.35 -17.12
CA GLN A 226 34.65 5.33 -17.91
C GLN A 226 35.99 5.67 -17.24
N VAL A 227 37.02 5.74 -18.05
CA VAL A 227 38.35 6.21 -17.62
C VAL A 227 38.57 7.58 -18.23
N LEU A 228 38.79 8.57 -17.38
CA LEU A 228 39.11 9.94 -17.77
C LEU A 228 40.57 10.24 -17.48
N ALA A 229 41.22 11.02 -18.31
CA ALA A 229 42.59 11.47 -18.07
C ALA A 229 42.70 13.00 -18.14
N VAL A 230 43.78 13.53 -17.55
CA VAL A 230 44.04 14.99 -17.51
C VAL A 230 44.28 15.62 -18.88
N ASP A 231 44.56 14.81 -19.92
CA ASP A 231 44.71 15.23 -21.31
C ASP A 231 43.42 15.25 -22.12
N ASP A 232 42.26 15.20 -21.45
CA ASP A 232 40.91 15.10 -22.03
C ASP A 232 40.61 13.78 -22.75
N SER A 233 41.50 12.82 -22.73
CA SER A 233 41.18 11.52 -23.29
C SER A 233 40.22 10.78 -22.37
N ALA A 234 39.15 10.24 -22.97
CA ALA A 234 38.16 9.42 -22.29
C ALA A 234 38.08 8.04 -22.97
N TYR A 235 38.01 7.01 -22.16
CA TYR A 235 37.81 5.64 -22.63
C TYR A 235 36.61 5.04 -21.90
N ARG A 236 35.61 4.56 -22.65
CA ARG A 236 34.46 3.84 -22.09
C ARG A 236 34.79 2.37 -22.02
N LEU A 237 34.62 1.82 -20.83
CA LEU A 237 34.69 0.38 -20.63
C LEU A 237 33.39 -0.25 -21.19
N PRO A 238 33.43 -1.46 -21.75
CA PRO A 238 32.21 -2.15 -22.13
C PRO A 238 31.34 -2.37 -20.90
N PRO A 239 30.01 -2.38 -21.05
CA PRO A 239 29.11 -2.64 -19.92
C PRO A 239 29.38 -4.03 -19.36
N SER A 240 29.19 -4.17 -18.05
CA SER A 240 29.34 -5.44 -17.35
C SER A 240 28.22 -6.43 -17.71
N ASP A 241 28.41 -7.69 -17.36
CA ASP A 241 27.31 -8.62 -17.22
C ASP A 241 26.33 -8.14 -16.14
N THR A 242 25.11 -8.67 -16.16
CA THR A 242 24.05 -8.24 -15.26
C THR A 242 24.16 -8.92 -13.90
N LEU A 243 24.32 -8.15 -12.84
CA LEU A 243 24.15 -8.60 -11.47
C LEU A 243 22.67 -8.73 -11.15
N SER A 244 22.28 -9.84 -10.56
CA SER A 244 20.88 -10.14 -10.23
C SER A 244 20.72 -10.34 -8.73
N TYR A 245 20.02 -9.41 -8.07
CA TYR A 245 19.70 -9.46 -6.65
C TYR A 245 18.25 -9.87 -6.45
N VAL A 246 17.99 -10.79 -5.54
CA VAL A 246 16.66 -11.14 -5.07
C VAL A 246 16.35 -10.28 -3.84
N VAL A 247 15.23 -9.57 -3.84
CA VAL A 247 14.82 -8.75 -2.70
C VAL A 247 14.03 -9.61 -1.73
N SER A 248 14.59 -9.85 -0.54
CA SER A 248 13.86 -10.47 0.56
C SER A 248 12.99 -9.42 1.24
N SER A 249 11.68 -9.53 1.03
CA SER A 249 10.69 -8.57 1.52
C SER A 249 9.62 -9.27 2.35
N MET A 250 9.17 -8.62 3.41
CA MET A 250 8.06 -9.07 4.24
C MET A 250 6.73 -9.12 3.49
N ILE A 251 6.61 -8.40 2.35
CA ILE A 251 5.41 -8.42 1.49
C ILE A 251 5.02 -9.85 1.05
N SER A 252 5.98 -10.77 0.95
CA SER A 252 5.69 -12.16 0.61
C SER A 252 4.80 -12.88 1.62
N PHE A 253 4.64 -12.33 2.82
CA PHE A 253 3.80 -12.86 3.90
C PHE A 253 2.46 -12.12 4.04
N VAL A 254 2.17 -11.17 3.14
CA VAL A 254 0.89 -10.46 3.13
C VAL A 254 -0.24 -11.45 2.93
N ASP A 255 -1.21 -11.40 3.83
CA ASP A 255 -2.47 -12.11 3.68
C ASP A 255 -3.38 -11.33 2.72
N THR A 256 -3.76 -11.97 1.63
CA THR A 256 -4.62 -11.38 0.58
C THR A 256 -6.09 -11.79 0.73
N MET A 257 -6.45 -12.53 1.78
CA MET A 257 -7.83 -12.92 2.02
C MET A 257 -8.70 -11.67 2.25
N PRO A 258 -9.85 -11.56 1.57
CA PRO A 258 -10.74 -10.43 1.76
C PRO A 258 -11.33 -10.45 3.17
N ARG A 259 -11.37 -9.28 3.81
CA ARG A 259 -12.07 -9.07 5.07
C ARG A 259 -13.43 -8.43 4.85
N TYR A 260 -14.39 -8.90 5.60
CA TYR A 260 -15.74 -8.38 5.60
C TYR A 260 -16.00 -7.58 6.88
N ARG A 261 -16.83 -6.56 6.76
CA ARG A 261 -17.20 -5.71 7.89
C ARG A 261 -17.93 -6.50 8.95
N ILE A 262 -17.51 -6.31 10.19
CA ILE A 262 -18.24 -6.80 11.35
C ILE A 262 -19.01 -5.61 11.92
N LYS A 263 -20.34 -5.71 11.95
CA LYS A 263 -21.21 -4.72 12.59
C LYS A 263 -21.60 -5.24 13.96
N VAL A 264 -21.30 -4.47 14.98
CA VAL A 264 -21.86 -4.69 16.31
C VAL A 264 -23.15 -3.89 16.37
N ILE A 265 -24.27 -4.58 16.44
CA ILE A 265 -25.60 -3.96 16.56
C ILE A 265 -26.16 -4.23 17.94
N ASP A 266 -26.91 -3.25 18.45
CA ASP A 266 -27.71 -3.48 19.63
C ASP A 266 -28.86 -4.43 19.26
N LYS A 267 -29.06 -5.47 20.06
CA LYS A 267 -30.18 -6.42 19.87
C LYS A 267 -31.50 -5.76 20.30
N PHE A 268 -32.12 -5.09 19.35
CA PHE A 268 -33.49 -4.64 19.50
C PHE A 268 -34.41 -5.66 18.84
N VAL A 269 -35.39 -6.13 19.58
CA VAL A 269 -36.52 -6.83 19.00
C VAL A 269 -37.57 -5.77 18.76
N THR A 270 -37.83 -5.46 17.51
CA THR A 270 -38.93 -4.57 17.15
C THR A 270 -40.16 -5.43 16.91
N VAL A 271 -41.12 -5.32 17.78
CA VAL A 271 -42.45 -5.94 17.59
C VAL A 271 -43.39 -4.86 17.05
N GLU A 272 -43.77 -5.02 15.80
CA GLU A 272 -44.80 -4.17 15.18
C GLU A 272 -46.13 -4.89 15.28
N ASP A 273 -47.02 -4.37 16.10
CA ASP A 273 -48.40 -4.81 16.14
C ASP A 273 -49.28 -3.69 15.59
N ARG A 274 -49.95 -3.98 14.47
CA ARG A 274 -50.89 -3.04 13.85
C ARG A 274 -52.22 -3.12 14.57
N ASN A 275 -52.33 -2.40 15.67
CA ASN A 275 -53.58 -2.25 16.37
C ASN A 275 -54.37 -1.10 15.76
N TYR A 276 -55.49 -1.45 15.15
CA TYR A 276 -56.39 -0.49 14.47
C TYR A 276 -57.34 0.13 15.47
N ILE A 277 -56.91 1.17 16.17
CA ILE A 277 -57.82 1.96 16.98
C ILE A 277 -58.61 2.90 16.06
N GLN A 278 -59.89 2.65 15.91
CA GLN A 278 -60.78 3.45 15.06
C GLN A 278 -61.16 4.75 15.76
N PHE A 279 -61.33 5.80 14.95
CA PHE A 279 -61.78 7.11 15.39
C PHE A 279 -62.94 7.58 14.55
N PHE A 280 -63.87 8.30 15.17
CA PHE A 280 -64.92 9.00 14.41
C PHE A 280 -64.31 10.00 13.43
N VAL A 281 -65.04 10.29 12.35
CA VAL A 281 -64.56 11.29 11.36
C VAL A 281 -64.41 12.64 12.06
N GLY A 282 -63.22 13.27 11.91
CA GLY A 282 -62.91 14.54 12.54
C GLY A 282 -62.74 14.53 14.06
N ASP A 283 -62.77 13.37 14.72
CA ASP A 283 -62.60 13.25 16.18
C ASP A 283 -61.23 12.63 16.55
N THR A 284 -60.74 13.00 17.71
CA THR A 284 -59.50 12.49 18.32
C THR A 284 -59.73 11.66 19.59
N ARG A 285 -60.96 11.49 20.02
CA ARG A 285 -61.31 10.72 21.23
C ARG A 285 -61.22 9.23 20.96
N VAL A 286 -60.55 8.50 21.84
CA VAL A 286 -60.59 7.03 21.85
C VAL A 286 -61.87 6.59 22.47
N VAL A 287 -62.73 5.91 21.69
CA VAL A 287 -64.08 5.39 22.13
C VAL A 287 -64.01 3.87 22.08
N ASP A 288 -64.08 3.22 23.22
CA ASP A 288 -63.95 1.77 23.38
C ASP A 288 -64.99 0.98 22.62
N THR A 289 -66.22 1.55 22.47
CA THR A 289 -67.38 0.90 21.81
C THR A 289 -67.43 1.10 20.31
N LEU A 290 -66.45 1.84 19.71
CA LEU A 290 -66.43 2.07 18.29
C LEU A 290 -65.76 0.88 17.57
N GLY A 291 -66.50 0.16 16.74
CA GLY A 291 -65.97 -0.98 15.99
C GLY A 291 -65.31 -2.00 16.91
N ASP A 292 -64.09 -2.42 16.55
CA ASP A 292 -63.28 -3.41 17.28
C ASP A 292 -62.34 -2.79 18.34
N ASN A 293 -62.53 -1.51 18.68
CA ASN A 293 -61.58 -0.80 19.57
C ASN A 293 -61.41 -1.52 20.91
N ARG A 294 -62.45 -2.08 21.49
CA ARG A 294 -62.31 -2.82 22.74
C ARG A 294 -61.37 -4.01 22.63
N LEU A 295 -61.58 -4.82 21.59
CA LEU A 295 -60.74 -5.97 21.31
C LEU A 295 -59.24 -5.55 21.07
N GLN A 296 -59.03 -4.46 20.34
CA GLN A 296 -57.68 -3.94 20.06
C GLN A 296 -57.01 -3.40 21.32
N LEU A 297 -57.76 -2.67 22.17
CA LEU A 297 -57.24 -2.19 23.46
C LEU A 297 -56.95 -3.33 24.42
N ASP A 298 -57.73 -4.41 24.40
CA ASP A 298 -57.43 -5.60 25.21
C ASP A 298 -56.16 -6.32 24.72
N LYS A 299 -55.96 -6.47 23.41
CA LYS A 299 -54.70 -6.99 22.84
C LYS A 299 -53.50 -6.16 23.26
N ILE A 300 -53.59 -4.84 23.18
CA ILE A 300 -52.53 -3.93 23.65
C ILE A 300 -52.24 -4.16 25.14
N THR A 301 -53.30 -4.35 25.92
CA THR A 301 -53.19 -4.62 27.37
C THR A 301 -52.47 -5.93 27.66
N ASP A 302 -52.84 -6.99 26.95
CA ASP A 302 -52.24 -8.30 27.14
C ASP A 302 -50.76 -8.31 26.73
N LEU A 303 -50.43 -7.66 25.63
CA LEU A 303 -49.02 -7.52 25.20
C LEU A 303 -48.21 -6.68 26.19
N MET A 304 -48.75 -5.56 26.66
CA MET A 304 -48.09 -4.73 27.68
C MET A 304 -47.90 -5.49 28.99
N ARG A 305 -48.88 -6.31 29.39
CA ARG A 305 -48.74 -7.16 30.58
C ARG A 305 -47.65 -8.20 30.41
N GLN A 306 -47.60 -8.91 29.28
CA GLN A 306 -46.55 -9.88 28.98
C GLN A 306 -45.17 -9.26 29.03
N ILE A 307 -44.96 -8.10 28.39
CA ILE A 307 -43.69 -7.39 28.36
C ILE A 307 -43.24 -6.95 29.76
N VAL A 308 -44.17 -6.44 30.60
CA VAL A 308 -43.88 -5.92 31.93
C VAL A 308 -43.72 -7.03 32.98
N GLU A 309 -44.58 -8.06 32.93
CA GLU A 309 -44.62 -9.14 33.93
C GLU A 309 -43.56 -10.22 33.71
N GLN A 310 -43.26 -10.59 32.46
CA GLN A 310 -42.28 -11.66 32.15
C GLN A 310 -40.83 -11.25 32.36
N GLN A 311 -40.54 -9.96 32.51
CA GLN A 311 -39.22 -9.39 32.80
C GLN A 311 -38.06 -9.90 31.88
N GLU A 312 -38.36 -10.52 30.75
CA GLU A 312 -37.34 -11.00 29.79
C GLU A 312 -36.74 -9.86 28.96
N PHE A 313 -37.48 -8.77 28.84
CA PHE A 313 -37.13 -7.63 28.00
C PHE A 313 -37.11 -6.33 28.81
N TYR A 314 -36.20 -5.45 28.39
CA TYR A 314 -36.26 -4.03 28.72
C TYR A 314 -37.02 -3.32 27.61
N VAL A 315 -38.01 -2.52 27.97
CA VAL A 315 -38.70 -1.65 27.03
C VAL A 315 -37.94 -0.36 26.88
N ASP A 316 -37.33 -0.13 25.71
CA ASP A 316 -36.63 1.11 25.44
C ASP A 316 -37.62 2.21 25.03
N THR A 317 -38.46 1.91 24.07
CA THR A 317 -39.41 2.88 23.53
C THR A 317 -40.64 2.17 22.96
N ILE A 318 -41.80 2.69 23.22
CA ILE A 318 -43.06 2.32 22.56
C ILE A 318 -43.43 3.49 21.66
N THR A 319 -43.42 3.31 20.38
CA THR A 319 -43.74 4.35 19.41
C THR A 319 -45.16 4.19 18.94
N LEU A 320 -45.97 5.24 19.18
CA LEU A 320 -47.38 5.35 18.74
C LEU A 320 -47.40 6.20 17.47
N THR A 321 -47.62 5.59 16.31
CA THR A 321 -47.71 6.29 15.03
C THR A 321 -49.18 6.34 14.56
N ALA A 322 -49.81 7.50 14.63
CA ALA A 322 -51.14 7.71 14.10
C ALA A 322 -51.13 8.24 12.68
N ALA A 323 -52.07 7.78 11.87
CA ALA A 323 -52.26 8.28 10.53
C ALA A 323 -53.73 8.73 10.32
N SER A 324 -53.94 9.60 9.34
CA SER A 324 -55.25 9.95 8.83
C SER A 324 -55.38 9.51 7.36
N SER A 325 -56.64 9.31 6.94
CA SER A 325 -56.93 9.13 5.52
C SER A 325 -56.77 10.45 4.78
N PRO A 326 -56.43 10.42 3.49
CA PRO A 326 -56.29 11.61 2.64
C PRO A 326 -57.59 12.38 2.37
N GLU A 327 -58.56 12.30 3.27
CA GLU A 327 -59.86 12.93 3.12
C GLU A 327 -59.87 14.31 3.78
N GLY A 328 -59.96 15.35 2.96
CA GLY A 328 -59.92 16.74 3.42
C GLY A 328 -58.54 17.40 3.35
N ALA A 329 -58.43 18.59 3.94
CA ALA A 329 -57.17 19.36 3.85
C ALA A 329 -56.02 18.68 4.61
N TYR A 330 -54.84 18.62 3.99
CA TYR A 330 -53.64 18.05 4.58
C TYR A 330 -53.28 18.63 5.95
N THR A 331 -53.41 19.96 6.11
CA THR A 331 -53.14 20.65 7.39
C THR A 331 -54.10 20.25 8.50
N PHE A 332 -55.35 19.97 8.15
CA PHE A 332 -56.36 19.46 9.09
C PHE A 332 -56.03 18.02 9.48
N ASN A 333 -55.70 17.16 8.49
CA ASN A 333 -55.32 15.77 8.71
C ASN A 333 -54.03 15.65 9.56
N ALA A 334 -53.06 16.56 9.41
CA ALA A 334 -51.89 16.62 10.28
C ALA A 334 -52.25 16.87 11.75
N ARG A 335 -53.11 17.85 12.03
CA ARG A 335 -53.60 18.14 13.40
C ARG A 335 -54.40 16.97 13.97
N LEU A 336 -55.20 16.36 13.13
CA LEU A 336 -56.05 15.22 13.51
C LEU A 336 -55.22 14.00 13.90
N SER A 337 -54.20 13.66 13.08
CA SER A 337 -53.27 12.54 13.36
C SER A 337 -52.49 12.80 14.64
N GLN A 338 -51.94 14.01 14.81
CA GLN A 338 -51.24 14.41 16.03
C GLN A 338 -52.13 14.27 17.26
N GLY A 339 -53.36 14.78 17.18
CA GLY A 339 -54.36 14.70 18.25
C GLY A 339 -54.73 13.27 18.63
N ARG A 340 -54.89 12.38 17.64
CA ARG A 340 -55.15 10.94 17.83
C ARG A 340 -54.03 10.22 18.55
N ALA A 341 -52.78 10.43 18.09
CA ALA A 341 -51.62 9.84 18.73
C ALA A 341 -51.49 10.30 20.19
N ALA A 342 -51.65 11.60 20.45
CA ALA A 342 -51.62 12.15 21.79
C ALA A 342 -52.79 11.63 22.67
N ALA A 343 -53.98 11.44 22.11
CA ALA A 343 -55.13 10.89 22.82
C ALA A 343 -54.89 9.43 23.22
N LEU A 344 -54.32 8.61 22.31
CA LEU A 344 -53.97 7.23 22.63
C LEU A 344 -52.87 7.18 23.71
N LYS A 345 -51.85 8.01 23.62
CA LYS A 345 -50.82 8.13 24.69
C LYS A 345 -51.48 8.41 26.05
N ARG A 346 -52.38 9.41 26.13
CA ARG A 346 -53.10 9.72 27.38
C ARG A 346 -53.94 8.55 27.86
N CYS A 347 -54.58 7.82 26.95
CA CYS A 347 -55.35 6.63 27.29
C CYS A 347 -54.50 5.55 27.93
N LEU A 348 -53.34 5.24 27.34
CA LEU A 348 -52.42 4.24 27.86
C LEU A 348 -51.80 4.67 29.19
N VAL A 349 -51.35 5.92 29.32
CA VAL A 349 -50.82 6.45 30.59
C VAL A 349 -51.86 6.39 31.71
N ARG A 350 -53.14 6.67 31.42
CA ARG A 350 -54.21 6.54 32.41
C ARG A 350 -54.44 5.09 32.84
N ARG A 351 -54.26 4.14 31.91
CA ARG A 351 -54.51 2.71 32.15
C ARG A 351 -53.36 2.02 32.88
N TYR A 352 -52.07 2.39 32.55
CA TYR A 352 -50.88 1.70 33.06
C TYR A 352 -50.05 2.53 34.03
N GLY A 353 -50.47 3.75 34.30
CA GLY A 353 -49.75 4.65 35.21
C GLY A 353 -48.72 5.54 34.53
N ARG A 354 -48.20 6.52 35.30
CA ARG A 354 -47.25 7.50 34.79
C ARG A 354 -45.85 6.92 34.46
N SER A 355 -45.54 5.73 34.95
CA SER A 355 -44.23 5.08 34.69
C SER A 355 -44.00 4.80 33.22
N ILE A 356 -45.05 4.60 32.43
CA ILE A 356 -44.90 4.35 30.99
C ILE A 356 -44.79 5.63 30.14
N ASP A 357 -45.04 6.81 30.70
CA ASP A 357 -45.11 8.06 29.94
C ASP A 357 -43.78 8.41 29.27
N THR A 358 -42.66 8.15 29.94
CA THR A 358 -41.31 8.35 29.41
C THR A 358 -40.91 7.36 28.33
N MET A 359 -41.57 6.20 28.29
CA MET A 359 -41.33 5.15 27.29
C MET A 359 -42.16 5.36 26.03
N LEU A 360 -43.25 6.17 26.11
CA LEU A 360 -44.18 6.41 25.02
C LEU A 360 -43.74 7.58 24.15
N SER A 361 -43.31 7.29 22.94
CA SER A 361 -43.04 8.26 21.88
C SER A 361 -44.24 8.37 20.94
N VAL A 362 -44.56 9.60 20.55
CA VAL A 362 -45.69 9.90 19.68
C VAL A 362 -45.21 10.39 18.34
N GLN A 363 -45.62 9.72 17.28
CA GLN A 363 -45.39 10.08 15.90
C GLN A 363 -46.74 10.18 15.16
N TRP A 364 -46.76 10.95 14.09
CA TRP A 364 -47.96 11.06 13.25
C TRP A 364 -47.58 11.26 11.78
N VAL A 365 -48.41 10.72 10.91
CA VAL A 365 -48.39 10.93 9.48
C VAL A 365 -49.70 11.66 9.13
N ALA A 366 -49.60 12.84 8.48
CA ALA A 366 -50.79 13.61 8.15
C ALA A 366 -51.75 12.80 7.28
N GLU A 367 -51.23 12.16 6.24
CA GLU A 367 -51.95 11.31 5.31
C GLU A 367 -51.06 10.15 4.89
N ASP A 368 -51.52 8.92 5.10
CA ASP A 368 -50.73 7.74 4.77
C ASP A 368 -50.87 7.34 3.29
N TRP A 369 -50.26 8.14 2.43
CA TRP A 369 -50.23 7.88 0.98
C TRP A 369 -49.47 6.61 0.63
N GLN A 370 -48.49 6.23 1.41
CA GLN A 370 -47.71 5.02 1.18
C GLN A 370 -48.55 3.76 1.41
N GLU A 371 -49.24 3.71 2.53
CA GLU A 371 -50.14 2.59 2.84
C GLU A 371 -51.34 2.57 1.88
N LEU A 372 -51.87 3.74 1.52
CA LEU A 372 -52.93 3.84 0.50
C LEU A 372 -52.44 3.24 -0.84
N THR A 373 -51.25 3.60 -1.28
CA THR A 373 -50.66 3.09 -2.52
C THR A 373 -50.49 1.57 -2.47
N ASN A 374 -50.03 1.03 -1.34
CA ASN A 374 -49.87 -0.42 -1.15
C ASN A 374 -51.20 -1.14 -1.21
N ARG A 375 -52.23 -0.61 -0.56
CA ARG A 375 -53.58 -1.19 -0.56
C ARG A 375 -54.21 -1.14 -1.95
N ILE A 376 -54.15 0.00 -2.65
CA ILE A 376 -54.62 0.11 -4.04
C ILE A 376 -53.92 -0.91 -4.94
N ARG A 377 -52.61 -1.11 -4.77
CA ARG A 377 -51.85 -2.06 -5.56
C ARG A 377 -52.30 -3.50 -5.37
N THR A 378 -52.66 -3.88 -4.18
CA THR A 378 -53.06 -5.24 -3.83
C THR A 378 -54.55 -5.52 -3.98
N ASP A 379 -55.39 -4.49 -4.04
CA ASP A 379 -56.86 -4.62 -4.13
C ASP A 379 -57.29 -4.90 -5.58
N ARG A 380 -58.02 -5.99 -5.78
CA ARG A 380 -58.48 -6.44 -7.10
C ARG A 380 -59.82 -5.79 -7.53
N GLU A 381 -60.52 -5.18 -6.61
CA GLU A 381 -61.82 -4.55 -6.89
C GLU A 381 -61.66 -3.15 -7.54
N ILE A 382 -60.47 -2.61 -7.55
CA ILE A 382 -60.17 -1.30 -8.15
C ILE A 382 -59.85 -1.46 -9.62
N GLY A 383 -60.73 -1.00 -10.51
CA GLY A 383 -60.63 -1.20 -11.97
C GLY A 383 -59.47 -0.43 -12.62
N ASN A 384 -59.35 0.87 -12.34
CA ASN A 384 -58.35 1.77 -12.92
C ASN A 384 -57.08 1.91 -12.05
N ARG A 385 -56.67 0.83 -11.41
CA ARG A 385 -55.65 0.79 -10.38
C ARG A 385 -54.32 1.43 -10.83
N ASP A 386 -53.80 1.04 -11.99
CA ASP A 386 -52.49 1.50 -12.47
C ASP A 386 -52.49 2.99 -12.78
N ALA A 387 -53.57 3.49 -13.40
CA ALA A 387 -53.75 4.92 -13.70
C ALA A 387 -53.87 5.78 -12.41
N ILE A 388 -54.49 5.23 -11.36
CA ILE A 388 -54.56 5.89 -10.04
C ILE A 388 -53.19 5.91 -9.39
N LEU A 389 -52.41 4.83 -9.47
CA LEU A 389 -51.05 4.76 -8.94
C LEU A 389 -50.08 5.72 -9.66
N GLU A 390 -50.21 5.84 -10.97
CA GLU A 390 -49.43 6.82 -11.77
C GLU A 390 -49.80 8.26 -11.37
N LEU A 391 -51.09 8.56 -11.19
CA LEU A 391 -51.54 9.87 -10.73
C LEU A 391 -51.00 10.20 -9.35
N ILE A 392 -51.01 9.23 -8.41
CA ILE A 392 -50.46 9.39 -7.06
C ILE A 392 -48.95 9.68 -7.13
N ALA A 393 -48.23 9.04 -8.03
CA ALA A 393 -46.80 9.25 -8.18
C ALA A 393 -46.46 10.60 -8.85
N ALA A 394 -47.26 11.04 -9.81
CA ALA A 394 -47.03 12.27 -10.57
C ALA A 394 -47.37 13.56 -9.79
N GLU A 395 -48.47 13.56 -9.01
CA GLU A 395 -48.90 14.75 -8.29
C GLU A 395 -48.25 14.81 -6.90
N LYS A 396 -47.45 15.85 -6.67
CA LYS A 396 -46.73 16.03 -5.41
C LYS A 396 -47.59 16.64 -4.29
N ASN A 397 -48.56 17.46 -4.64
CA ASN A 397 -49.42 18.12 -3.66
C ASN A 397 -50.51 17.15 -3.21
N PRO A 398 -50.59 16.78 -1.90
CA PRO A 398 -51.54 15.79 -1.40
C PRO A 398 -53.00 16.20 -1.61
N ASP A 399 -53.37 17.45 -1.38
CA ASP A 399 -54.73 17.92 -1.56
C ASP A 399 -55.18 17.89 -3.04
N ARG A 400 -54.29 18.25 -3.94
CA ARG A 400 -54.52 18.15 -5.41
C ARG A 400 -54.60 16.68 -5.85
N ARG A 401 -53.80 15.84 -5.25
CA ARG A 401 -53.79 14.40 -5.52
C ARG A 401 -55.12 13.76 -5.21
N GLU A 402 -55.65 14.02 -4.03
CA GLU A 402 -56.98 13.53 -3.64
C GLU A 402 -58.07 14.08 -4.54
N GLN A 403 -58.05 15.38 -4.83
CA GLN A 403 -59.01 16.02 -5.72
C GLN A 403 -58.94 15.43 -7.13
N ALA A 404 -57.76 15.16 -7.66
CA ALA A 404 -57.60 14.58 -8.99
C ALA A 404 -58.11 13.14 -9.07
N ILE A 405 -57.89 12.31 -8.03
CA ILE A 405 -58.46 10.97 -7.96
C ILE A 405 -59.98 11.06 -7.95
N ARG A 406 -60.57 11.92 -7.12
CA ARG A 406 -62.01 12.11 -7.02
C ARG A 406 -62.64 12.55 -8.33
N GLN A 407 -61.97 13.43 -9.10
CA GLN A 407 -62.50 13.95 -10.36
C GLN A 407 -62.34 12.97 -11.52
N ARG A 408 -61.22 12.29 -11.61
CA ARG A 408 -60.90 11.40 -12.75
C ARG A 408 -61.43 9.99 -12.58
N PHE A 409 -61.55 9.52 -11.33
CA PHE A 409 -61.95 8.14 -11.00
C PHE A 409 -63.03 8.13 -9.91
N PRO A 410 -64.22 8.70 -10.18
CA PRO A 410 -65.24 8.90 -9.15
C PRO A 410 -65.76 7.61 -8.55
N GLN A 411 -65.86 6.52 -9.33
CA GLN A 411 -66.34 5.21 -8.85
C GLN A 411 -65.31 4.56 -7.93
N GLU A 412 -64.06 4.52 -8.35
CA GLU A 412 -62.95 3.98 -7.57
C GLU A 412 -62.72 4.83 -6.32
N TYR A 413 -62.85 6.15 -6.42
CA TYR A 413 -62.74 7.05 -5.26
C TYR A 413 -63.83 6.76 -4.21
N ALA A 414 -65.08 6.49 -4.64
CA ALA A 414 -66.16 6.11 -3.74
C ALA A 414 -65.84 4.80 -2.99
N TYR A 415 -65.28 3.82 -3.70
CA TYR A 415 -64.81 2.57 -3.10
C TYR A 415 -63.63 2.80 -2.15
N ILE A 416 -62.60 3.51 -2.56
CA ILE A 416 -61.42 3.84 -1.73
C ILE A 416 -61.86 4.55 -0.45
N ARG A 417 -62.81 5.50 -0.56
CA ARG A 417 -63.32 6.26 0.57
C ARG A 417 -64.12 5.39 1.57
N SER A 418 -64.90 4.48 1.07
CA SER A 418 -65.78 3.63 1.91
C SER A 418 -65.06 2.42 2.51
N VAL A 419 -64.10 1.84 1.78
CA VAL A 419 -63.45 0.57 2.17
C VAL A 419 -62.02 0.79 2.68
N ILE A 420 -61.21 1.57 1.95
CA ILE A 420 -59.79 1.70 2.25
C ILE A 420 -59.51 2.81 3.28
N TYR A 421 -60.09 4.00 3.14
CA TYR A 421 -59.86 5.11 4.07
C TYR A 421 -60.14 4.80 5.54
N PRO A 422 -61.19 4.05 5.91
CA PRO A 422 -61.35 3.61 7.29
C PRO A 422 -60.18 2.82 7.85
N GLN A 423 -59.52 2.03 7.01
CA GLN A 423 -58.38 1.21 7.40
C GLN A 423 -57.08 2.02 7.53
N LEU A 424 -56.98 3.20 6.90
CA LEU A 424 -55.87 4.13 7.05
C LEU A 424 -55.92 4.95 8.35
N ARG A 425 -57.09 5.03 8.98
CA ARG A 425 -57.30 5.71 10.27
C ARG A 425 -56.85 4.82 11.42
N ALA A 426 -55.62 4.32 11.33
CA ALA A 426 -55.08 3.37 12.28
C ALA A 426 -53.97 4.01 13.13
N VAL A 427 -53.78 3.50 14.33
CA VAL A 427 -52.61 3.76 15.13
C VAL A 427 -51.76 2.49 15.14
N ASN A 428 -50.53 2.61 14.64
CA ASN A 428 -49.55 1.56 14.74
C ASN A 428 -48.78 1.69 16.05
N ILE A 429 -48.63 0.59 16.75
CA ILE A 429 -47.81 0.52 17.96
C ILE A 429 -46.58 -0.32 17.67
N ARG A 430 -45.44 0.29 17.85
CA ARG A 430 -44.12 -0.36 17.69
C ARG A 430 -43.47 -0.44 19.05
N TYR A 431 -43.08 -1.64 19.45
CA TYR A 431 -42.34 -1.89 20.68
C TYR A 431 -40.87 -2.14 20.34
N ASN A 432 -39.98 -1.30 20.85
CA ASN A 432 -38.54 -1.51 20.80
C ASN A 432 -38.09 -2.14 22.10
N LEU A 433 -37.68 -3.40 22.05
CA LEU A 433 -37.39 -4.22 23.20
C LEU A 433 -35.92 -4.66 23.16
N ARG A 434 -35.25 -4.71 24.33
CA ARG A 434 -33.92 -5.34 24.49
C ARG A 434 -34.06 -6.56 25.38
N ARG A 435 -33.55 -7.68 24.95
CA ARG A 435 -33.54 -8.88 25.80
C ARG A 435 -32.56 -8.73 26.94
N LYS A 436 -32.96 -9.04 28.16
CA LYS A 436 -32.09 -8.99 29.34
C LYS A 436 -30.93 -9.95 29.16
N GLY A 437 -29.67 -9.50 29.40
CA GLY A 437 -28.47 -10.30 29.25
C GLY A 437 -27.91 -10.40 27.83
N MET A 438 -28.57 -9.86 26.79
CA MET A 438 -28.10 -9.86 25.40
C MET A 438 -28.21 -8.46 24.78
N VAL A 439 -27.28 -7.56 25.18
CA VAL A 439 -27.37 -6.15 24.78
C VAL A 439 -26.78 -5.91 23.37
N LYS A 440 -25.77 -6.68 22.99
CA LYS A 440 -25.08 -6.49 21.70
C LYS A 440 -24.94 -7.81 20.95
N ASP A 441 -25.03 -7.75 19.66
CA ASP A 441 -24.74 -8.87 18.77
C ASP A 441 -23.73 -8.48 17.72
N THR A 442 -22.92 -9.45 17.33
CA THR A 442 -21.92 -9.28 16.28
C THR A 442 -22.44 -9.90 15.00
N ILE A 443 -22.70 -9.08 13.99
CA ILE A 443 -23.13 -9.56 12.68
C ILE A 443 -21.93 -9.52 11.73
N HIS A 444 -21.60 -10.68 11.17
CA HIS A 444 -20.72 -10.78 10.02
C HIS A 444 -21.50 -10.36 8.78
N THR A 445 -21.11 -9.24 8.19
CA THR A 445 -21.77 -8.76 6.96
C THR A 445 -21.07 -9.33 5.73
N THR A 446 -21.72 -9.29 4.57
CA THR A 446 -21.10 -9.57 3.26
C THR A 446 -20.47 -8.33 2.63
N GLU A 447 -20.49 -7.18 3.32
CA GLU A 447 -19.86 -5.96 2.86
C GLU A 447 -18.33 -6.07 3.03
N LEU A 448 -17.60 -5.90 1.94
CA LEU A 448 -16.14 -5.87 1.96
C LEU A 448 -15.65 -4.70 2.83
N ASP A 449 -14.65 -4.98 3.66
CA ASP A 449 -13.94 -3.92 4.38
C ASP A 449 -12.98 -3.20 3.40
N THR A 450 -13.49 -2.14 2.79
CA THR A 450 -12.76 -1.37 1.78
C THR A 450 -11.54 -0.65 2.36
N ALA A 451 -11.58 -0.26 3.64
CA ALA A 451 -10.44 0.36 4.31
C ALA A 451 -9.31 -0.66 4.48
N TYR A 452 -9.64 -1.86 4.96
CA TYR A 452 -8.67 -2.94 5.06
C TYR A 452 -8.09 -3.32 3.70
N ALA A 453 -8.93 -3.47 2.67
CA ALA A 453 -8.48 -3.78 1.31
C ALA A 453 -7.52 -2.71 0.75
N LEU A 454 -7.82 -1.42 0.98
CA LEU A 454 -6.92 -0.32 0.65
C LEU A 454 -5.59 -0.41 1.41
N GLY A 455 -5.62 -0.72 2.69
CA GLY A 455 -4.42 -0.93 3.51
C GLY A 455 -3.52 -2.03 2.96
N VAL A 456 -4.11 -3.18 2.58
CA VAL A 456 -3.40 -4.31 1.96
C VAL A 456 -2.83 -3.92 0.59
N GLU A 457 -3.57 -3.17 -0.22
CA GLU A 457 -3.09 -2.68 -1.52
C GLU A 457 -1.88 -1.73 -1.35
N LEU A 458 -1.95 -0.79 -0.40
CA LEU A 458 -0.86 0.12 -0.09
C LEU A 458 0.38 -0.63 0.42
N LEU A 459 0.19 -1.69 1.21
CA LEU A 459 1.26 -2.55 1.69
C LEU A 459 1.96 -3.26 0.51
N ARG A 460 1.20 -3.82 -0.43
CA ARG A 460 1.73 -4.45 -1.65
C ARG A 460 2.48 -3.45 -2.55
N LYS A 461 2.00 -2.19 -2.60
CA LYS A 461 2.67 -1.07 -3.30
C LYS A 461 3.84 -0.48 -2.52
N ARG A 462 4.25 -1.10 -1.42
CA ARG A 462 5.36 -0.66 -0.56
C ARG A 462 5.20 0.75 0.01
N LYS A 463 3.96 1.24 0.12
CA LYS A 463 3.62 2.50 0.78
C LYS A 463 3.37 2.26 2.27
N TYR A 464 4.38 1.74 2.95
CA TYR A 464 4.30 1.15 4.29
C TYR A 464 3.70 2.08 5.34
N ALA A 465 4.14 3.33 5.41
CA ALA A 465 3.61 4.29 6.38
C ALA A 465 2.10 4.54 6.21
N LYS A 466 1.63 4.65 4.95
CA LYS A 466 0.20 4.81 4.65
C LYS A 466 -0.58 3.53 4.93
N ALA A 467 0.00 2.38 4.61
CA ALA A 467 -0.59 1.08 4.92
C ALA A 467 -0.73 0.88 6.43
N LEU A 468 0.31 1.18 7.20
CA LEU A 468 0.31 1.06 8.65
C LEU A 468 -0.72 1.98 9.31
N TYR A 469 -0.87 3.22 8.82
CA TYR A 469 -1.91 4.14 9.30
C TYR A 469 -3.31 3.53 9.24
N ILE A 470 -3.61 2.75 8.21
CA ILE A 470 -4.92 2.09 8.04
C ILE A 470 -4.97 0.76 8.81
N LEU A 471 -3.89 -0.05 8.74
CA LEU A 471 -3.90 -1.42 9.25
C LEU A 471 -3.64 -1.53 10.75
N ASN A 472 -3.17 -0.46 11.41
CA ASN A 472 -2.76 -0.50 12.81
C ASN A 472 -3.86 -1.00 13.76
N ASP A 473 -5.12 -0.65 13.49
CA ASP A 473 -6.25 -1.00 14.35
C ASP A 473 -6.71 -2.46 14.22
N TYR A 474 -6.27 -3.16 13.15
CA TYR A 474 -6.66 -4.53 12.90
C TYR A 474 -5.84 -5.57 13.68
N ASN A 475 -4.64 -5.21 14.13
CA ASN A 475 -3.76 -6.06 14.94
C ASN A 475 -3.58 -7.48 14.40
N ASP A 476 -3.49 -7.63 13.08
CA ASP A 476 -3.41 -8.90 12.38
C ASP A 476 -2.03 -9.11 11.70
N ARG A 477 -1.90 -10.20 10.93
CA ARG A 477 -0.67 -10.51 10.20
C ARG A 477 -0.24 -9.38 9.27
N ASN A 478 -1.16 -8.72 8.59
CA ASN A 478 -0.82 -7.61 7.69
C ASN A 478 -0.31 -6.39 8.46
N THR A 479 -0.83 -6.16 9.67
CA THR A 479 -0.30 -5.14 10.58
C THR A 479 1.14 -5.47 11.00
N VAL A 480 1.42 -6.74 11.32
CA VAL A 480 2.79 -7.20 11.64
C VAL A 480 3.73 -7.01 10.46
N VAL A 481 3.31 -7.42 9.26
CA VAL A 481 4.09 -7.24 8.03
C VAL A 481 4.41 -5.76 7.78
N ALA A 482 3.43 -4.86 8.02
CA ALA A 482 3.65 -3.42 7.90
C ALA A 482 4.70 -2.91 8.91
N HIS A 483 4.60 -3.32 10.18
CA HIS A 483 5.59 -2.97 11.22
C HIS A 483 6.98 -3.48 10.88
N LEU A 484 7.13 -4.76 10.50
CA LEU A 484 8.42 -5.33 10.11
C LEU A 484 9.00 -4.64 8.87
N SER A 485 8.15 -4.27 7.90
CA SER A 485 8.60 -3.53 6.71
C SER A 485 9.10 -2.13 7.04
N MET A 486 8.67 -1.53 8.16
CA MET A 486 9.14 -0.25 8.69
C MET A 486 10.18 -0.38 9.80
N ASP A 487 10.73 -1.57 10.00
CA ASP A 487 11.73 -1.90 11.02
C ASP A 487 11.26 -1.65 12.49
N HIS A 488 9.94 -1.66 12.72
CA HIS A 488 9.34 -1.58 14.05
C HIS A 488 9.26 -2.97 14.68
N ASN A 489 10.43 -3.58 14.94
CA ASN A 489 10.56 -5.00 15.26
C ASN A 489 9.99 -5.35 16.65
N GLU A 490 10.13 -4.48 17.64
CA GLU A 490 9.59 -4.67 19.00
C GLU A 490 8.07 -4.72 18.97
N ARG A 491 7.43 -3.76 18.28
CA ARG A 491 5.98 -3.73 18.15
C ARG A 491 5.44 -4.94 17.37
N ALA A 492 6.17 -5.38 16.36
CA ALA A 492 5.83 -6.60 15.63
C ALA A 492 5.85 -7.85 16.54
N LEU A 493 6.85 -7.99 17.42
CA LEU A 493 6.91 -9.09 18.38
C LEU A 493 5.76 -9.05 19.39
N GLU A 494 5.40 -7.88 19.89
CA GLU A 494 4.24 -7.72 20.79
C GLU A 494 2.95 -8.23 20.14
N LEU A 495 2.69 -7.83 18.90
CA LEU A 495 1.52 -8.29 18.15
C LEU A 495 1.57 -9.78 17.87
N LEU A 496 2.73 -10.30 17.47
CA LEU A 496 2.93 -11.73 17.22
C LEU A 496 2.71 -12.58 18.47
N ALA A 497 3.03 -12.06 19.67
CA ALA A 497 2.82 -12.78 20.93
C ALA A 497 1.35 -13.15 21.16
N ALA A 498 0.42 -12.30 20.72
CA ALA A 498 -1.03 -12.52 20.82
C ALA A 498 -1.61 -13.38 19.67
N MET A 499 -0.82 -13.71 18.64
CA MET A 499 -1.30 -14.45 17.47
C MET A 499 -1.11 -15.97 17.64
N PRO A 500 -1.96 -16.78 16.96
CA PRO A 500 -1.77 -18.21 16.89
C PRO A 500 -0.39 -18.60 16.37
N LYS A 501 0.14 -19.72 16.86
CA LYS A 501 1.40 -20.27 16.38
C LYS A 501 1.16 -21.03 15.08
N ASP A 502 1.52 -20.44 13.97
CA ASP A 502 1.59 -21.07 12.65
C ASP A 502 2.98 -20.86 12.03
N ALA A 503 3.27 -21.55 10.94
CA ALA A 503 4.58 -21.49 10.30
C ALA A 503 4.99 -20.06 9.88
N VAL A 504 4.05 -19.24 9.47
CA VAL A 504 4.29 -17.86 9.05
C VAL A 504 4.56 -16.96 10.25
N THR A 505 3.73 -17.05 11.30
CA THR A 505 3.91 -16.24 12.51
C THR A 505 5.22 -16.57 13.22
N GLU A 506 5.61 -17.87 13.28
CA GLU A 506 6.92 -18.26 13.82
C GLU A 506 8.08 -17.75 12.96
N TYR A 507 7.95 -17.80 11.64
CA TYR A 507 8.96 -17.23 10.74
C TYR A 507 9.11 -15.70 10.94
N LEU A 508 8.00 -14.96 11.06
CA LEU A 508 8.03 -13.52 11.31
C LEU A 508 8.63 -13.19 12.69
N ARG A 509 8.41 -14.05 13.72
CA ARG A 509 9.09 -13.95 15.04
C ARG A 509 10.60 -14.11 14.87
N ALA A 510 11.04 -15.11 14.09
CA ALA A 510 12.46 -15.33 13.83
C ALA A 510 13.12 -14.09 13.18
N ILE A 511 12.48 -13.46 12.18
CA ILE A 511 12.95 -12.23 11.55
C ILE A 511 13.04 -11.10 12.56
N ALA A 512 11.98 -10.86 13.34
CA ALA A 512 11.98 -9.80 14.35
C ALA A 512 13.09 -9.99 15.39
N CYS A 513 13.26 -11.21 15.89
CA CYS A 513 14.33 -11.56 16.84
C CYS A 513 15.72 -11.37 16.21
N SER A 514 15.90 -11.77 14.94
CA SER A 514 17.16 -11.55 14.21
C SER A 514 17.53 -10.07 14.17
N ARG A 515 16.57 -9.21 13.82
CA ARG A 515 16.75 -7.75 13.73
C ARG A 515 17.03 -7.10 15.07
N LEU A 516 16.50 -7.65 16.15
CA LEU A 516 16.74 -7.21 17.53
C LEU A 516 18.02 -7.81 18.17
N GLY A 517 18.78 -8.61 17.41
CA GLY A 517 19.99 -9.26 17.93
C GLY A 517 19.75 -10.45 18.86
N ARG A 518 18.49 -10.92 19.01
CA ARG A 518 18.10 -12.06 19.85
C ARG A 518 18.30 -13.36 19.07
N LYS A 519 19.55 -13.70 18.77
CA LYS A 519 19.90 -14.76 17.81
C LYS A 519 19.35 -16.13 18.19
N GLU A 520 19.53 -16.56 19.45
CA GLU A 520 19.09 -17.87 19.90
C GLU A 520 17.57 -18.03 19.88
N GLU A 521 16.86 -16.99 20.32
CA GLU A 521 15.41 -16.96 20.29
C GLU A 521 14.89 -17.02 18.85
N GLY A 522 15.49 -16.21 17.95
CA GLY A 522 15.17 -16.22 16.53
C GLY A 522 15.41 -17.58 15.87
N ARG A 523 16.49 -18.26 16.23
CA ARG A 523 16.82 -19.60 15.76
C ARG A 523 15.76 -20.63 16.18
N CYS A 524 15.31 -20.59 17.45
CA CYS A 524 14.24 -21.46 17.94
C CYS A 524 12.94 -21.24 17.16
N HIS A 525 12.54 -20.01 16.93
CA HIS A 525 11.34 -19.68 16.16
C HIS A 525 11.46 -20.14 14.69
N PHE A 526 12.62 -19.97 14.07
CA PHE A 526 12.81 -20.44 12.70
C PHE A 526 12.72 -21.98 12.58
N LEU A 527 13.34 -22.71 13.50
CA LEU A 527 13.25 -24.18 13.53
C LEU A 527 11.81 -24.64 13.75
N GLU A 528 11.05 -23.96 14.60
CA GLU A 528 9.64 -24.26 14.79
C GLU A 528 8.81 -23.95 13.53
N ALA A 529 9.09 -22.85 12.83
CA ALA A 529 8.46 -22.56 11.55
C ALA A 529 8.71 -23.68 10.53
N CYS A 530 9.94 -24.17 10.42
CA CYS A 530 10.30 -25.30 9.54
C CYS A 530 9.62 -26.60 9.95
N ARG A 531 9.43 -26.84 11.27
CA ARG A 531 8.71 -28.02 11.78
C ARG A 531 7.23 -27.98 11.39
N LEU A 532 6.63 -26.80 11.42
CA LEU A 532 5.22 -26.58 11.06
C LEU A 532 5.00 -26.62 9.54
N ASP A 533 5.93 -26.11 8.75
CA ASP A 533 5.90 -26.14 7.29
C ASP A 533 7.33 -26.19 6.73
N GLY A 534 7.71 -27.34 6.15
CA GLY A 534 9.04 -27.57 5.57
C GLY A 534 9.43 -26.58 4.44
N ARG A 535 8.45 -25.90 3.83
CA ARG A 535 8.73 -24.84 2.82
C ARG A 535 9.44 -23.63 3.42
N MET A 536 9.35 -23.43 4.74
CA MET A 536 10.03 -22.32 5.43
C MET A 536 11.55 -22.50 5.43
N GLU A 537 12.07 -23.72 5.37
CA GLU A 537 13.50 -23.97 5.20
C GLU A 537 14.01 -23.43 3.85
N TYR A 538 13.31 -23.73 2.77
CA TYR A 538 13.65 -23.18 1.45
C TYR A 538 13.60 -21.64 1.43
N ARG A 539 12.58 -21.07 2.06
CA ARG A 539 12.45 -19.62 2.21
C ARG A 539 13.61 -19.03 3.02
N GLY A 540 13.96 -19.66 4.15
CA GLY A 540 15.06 -19.25 5.02
C GLY A 540 16.41 -19.24 4.31
N ASN A 541 16.67 -20.20 3.43
CA ASN A 541 17.90 -20.24 2.62
C ASN A 541 18.04 -19.07 1.64
N LEU A 542 16.92 -18.42 1.28
CA LEU A 542 16.90 -17.23 0.42
C LEU A 542 16.87 -15.93 1.22
N ASP A 543 16.69 -15.99 2.53
CA ASP A 543 16.56 -14.84 3.39
C ASP A 543 17.88 -14.55 4.11
N PRO A 544 18.55 -13.42 3.83
CA PRO A 544 19.82 -13.12 4.44
C PRO A 544 19.75 -12.93 5.95
N GLU A 545 18.59 -12.52 6.49
CA GLU A 545 18.38 -12.33 7.93
C GLU A 545 18.28 -13.67 8.66
N ILE A 546 17.67 -14.69 8.04
CA ILE A 546 17.67 -16.07 8.55
C ILE A 546 19.05 -16.71 8.38
N ALA A 547 19.71 -16.48 7.23
CA ALA A 547 21.06 -16.99 7.02
C ALA A 547 22.04 -16.47 8.08
N GLU A 548 21.86 -15.23 8.58
CA GLU A 548 22.66 -14.68 9.67
C GLU A 548 22.40 -15.38 11.01
N LEU A 549 21.15 -15.80 11.29
CA LEU A 549 20.79 -16.60 12.49
C LEU A 549 21.43 -17.99 12.48
N LEU A 550 21.64 -18.57 11.29
CA LEU A 550 22.16 -19.93 11.13
C LEU A 550 23.69 -19.98 11.10
N LYS A 551 24.38 -18.85 11.00
CA LYS A 551 25.83 -18.78 11.17
C LYS A 551 26.18 -19.07 12.63
N GLN A 552 27.05 -20.08 12.84
CA GLN A 552 27.58 -20.42 14.16
C GLN A 552 28.57 -19.42 14.66
#